data_c58defb0859fcbf63ce1bb0680eb9cc5
#
_entry.id   c58defb0859fcbf63ce1bb0680eb9cc5
#
_cell.length_a   1.000
_cell.length_b   1.000
_cell.length_c   1.000
_cell.angle_alpha   90.00
_cell.angle_beta   90.00
_cell.angle_gamma   90.00
#
_symmetry.space_group_name_H-M   'P 1'
#
loop_
_entity.id
_entity.type
_entity.pdbx_description
1 polymer ?
#
loop_
_entity_poly.entity_id
_entity_poly.type
_entity_poly.pdbx_seq_one_letter_code
_entity_poly.pdbx_strand_id
1 'polypeptide(L)'
;MTAARSPYFSPKDDPLALLPKARDAVAALDTGEGVAILSDIYGATPCNLAAKLASAGHVEVIAGVSLPMLVRAFTYRTRGMDTFVKKAVSGGCEGVLHVEPDSIYATARNRDH
;
A
#
# COMPACT_ATOMS: atom_id res chain seq x y z
N MET A 1 -1.87 11.98 13.30
CA MET A 1 -1.04 12.69 12.31
C MET A 1 -0.55 11.72 11.24
N THR A 2 -0.51 12.14 10.01
CA THR A 2 -0.10 11.27 8.90
C THR A 2 1.23 11.75 8.33
N ALA A 3 2.20 10.86 8.26
CA ALA A 3 3.48 11.12 7.61
C ALA A 3 3.77 10.02 6.61
N ALA A 4 4.47 10.34 5.55
CA ALA A 4 4.85 9.39 4.52
C ALA A 4 6.33 9.55 4.18
N ARG A 5 6.98 8.45 3.87
CA ARG A 5 8.38 8.42 3.48
C ARG A 5 8.58 7.35 2.42
N SER A 6 9.37 7.69 1.39
CA SER A 6 9.69 6.75 0.31
C SER A 6 11.20 6.53 0.28
N PRO A 7 11.72 5.55 1.02
CA PRO A 7 13.14 5.25 0.98
C PRO A 7 13.51 4.60 -0.35
N TYR A 8 14.67 4.97 -0.87
CA TYR A 8 15.22 4.36 -2.09
C TYR A 8 16.22 3.27 -1.72
N PHE A 9 16.04 2.09 -2.30
CA PHE A 9 16.97 0.99 -2.16
C PHE A 9 17.53 0.63 -3.53
N SER A 10 18.86 0.61 -3.65
CA SER A 10 19.51 0.20 -4.87
C SER A 10 19.35 -1.32 -5.07
N PRO A 11 19.15 -1.79 -6.33
CA PRO A 11 19.13 -3.23 -6.61
C PRO A 11 20.42 -3.95 -6.22
N LYS A 12 21.52 -3.21 -6.07
CA LYS A 12 22.82 -3.76 -5.70
C LYS A 12 23.02 -3.86 -4.19
N ASP A 13 22.14 -3.27 -3.40
CA ASP A 13 22.24 -3.32 -1.95
C ASP A 13 21.91 -4.71 -1.42
N ASP A 14 22.67 -5.15 -0.42
CA ASP A 14 22.37 -6.38 0.31
C ASP A 14 21.09 -6.19 1.12
N PRO A 15 20.05 -7.01 0.90
CA PRO A 15 18.81 -6.90 1.67
C PRO A 15 19.01 -6.94 3.18
N LEU A 16 19.96 -7.73 3.67
CA LEU A 16 20.25 -7.82 5.10
C LEU A 16 20.86 -6.53 5.63
N ALA A 17 21.65 -5.81 4.82
CA ALA A 17 22.22 -4.53 5.20
C ALA A 17 21.15 -3.43 5.23
N LEU A 18 20.09 -3.57 4.46
CA LEU A 18 19.01 -2.60 4.38
C LEU A 18 18.01 -2.73 5.54
N LEU A 19 17.93 -3.89 6.17
CA LEU A 19 16.94 -4.15 7.22
C LEU A 19 17.03 -3.16 8.40
N PRO A 20 18.23 -2.87 8.95
CA PRO A 20 18.33 -1.86 10.02
C PRO A 20 17.87 -0.47 9.58
N LYS A 21 18.18 -0.07 8.34
CA LYS A 21 17.74 1.23 7.79
C LYS A 21 16.23 1.29 7.65
N ALA A 22 15.63 0.20 7.21
CA ALA A 22 14.17 0.11 7.10
C ALA A 22 13.50 0.17 8.47
N ARG A 23 14.07 -0.50 9.46
CA ARG A 23 13.58 -0.44 10.85
C ARG A 23 13.64 0.97 11.41
N ASP A 24 14.73 1.70 11.14
CA ASP A 24 14.87 3.07 11.57
C ASP A 24 13.82 3.98 10.93
N ALA A 25 13.53 3.76 9.63
CA ALA A 25 12.49 4.52 8.93
C ALA A 25 11.11 4.26 9.55
N VAL A 26 10.79 3.01 9.85
CA VAL A 26 9.53 2.64 10.50
C VAL A 26 9.44 3.30 11.88
N ALA A 27 10.48 3.19 12.69
CA ALA A 27 10.52 3.78 14.03
C ALA A 27 10.34 5.30 13.98
N ALA A 28 10.94 5.97 12.98
CA ALA A 28 10.84 7.41 12.83
C ALA A 28 9.41 7.87 12.47
N LEU A 29 8.64 7.04 11.75
CA LEU A 29 7.28 7.36 11.36
C LEU A 29 6.24 6.96 12.41
N ASP A 30 6.57 6.03 13.28
CA ASP A 30 5.61 5.47 14.23
C ASP A 30 5.33 6.47 15.36
N THR A 31 4.09 6.92 15.43
CA THR A 31 3.61 7.83 16.48
C THR A 31 2.87 7.07 17.59
N GLY A 32 2.94 5.74 17.60
CA GLY A 32 2.17 4.88 18.50
C GLY A 32 0.94 4.26 17.84
N GLU A 33 0.54 4.75 16.70
CA GLU A 33 -0.62 4.24 15.95
C GLU A 33 -0.26 3.15 14.95
N GLY A 34 1.03 2.89 14.78
CA GLY A 34 1.53 1.91 13.84
C GLY A 34 1.97 2.52 12.52
N VAL A 35 2.49 1.67 11.65
CA VAL A 35 3.01 2.06 10.33
C VAL A 35 2.51 1.10 9.28
N ALA A 36 2.04 1.63 8.16
CA ALA A 36 1.70 0.83 6.99
C ALA A 36 2.82 0.95 5.96
N ILE A 37 3.27 -0.18 5.46
CA ILE A 37 4.30 -0.28 4.43
C ILE A 37 3.63 -0.74 3.15
N LEU A 38 3.73 0.07 2.10
CA LEU A 38 3.14 -0.26 0.81
C LEU A 38 4.26 -0.63 -0.17
N SER A 39 4.14 -1.79 -0.78
CA SER A 39 5.10 -2.34 -1.73
C SER A 39 4.42 -2.63 -3.06
N ASP A 40 5.17 -2.59 -4.15
CA ASP A 40 4.62 -2.79 -5.49
C ASP A 40 4.36 -4.26 -5.81
N ILE A 41 5.35 -5.12 -5.73
CA ILE A 41 5.25 -6.50 -6.19
C ILE A 41 5.47 -7.49 -5.04
N TYR A 42 4.49 -8.38 -4.83
CA TYR A 42 4.64 -9.47 -3.88
C TYR A 42 5.76 -10.41 -4.34
N GLY A 43 6.61 -10.80 -3.40
CA GLY A 43 7.72 -11.70 -3.68
C GLY A 43 9.00 -11.02 -4.17
N ALA A 44 8.98 -9.73 -4.52
CA ALA A 44 10.19 -8.98 -4.84
C ALA A 44 10.97 -8.62 -3.58
N THR A 45 12.26 -8.29 -3.73
CA THR A 45 13.13 -7.99 -2.59
C THR A 45 12.57 -6.90 -1.66
N PRO A 46 12.05 -5.76 -2.16
CA PRO A 46 11.47 -4.76 -1.26
C PRO A 46 10.31 -5.29 -0.42
N CYS A 47 9.42 -6.09 -1.03
CA CYS A 47 8.32 -6.69 -0.30
C CYS A 47 8.81 -7.72 0.71
N ASN A 48 9.79 -8.55 0.35
CA ASN A 48 10.36 -9.54 1.26
C ASN A 48 11.05 -8.88 2.45
N LEU A 49 11.73 -7.76 2.21
CA LEU A 49 12.35 -6.98 3.26
C LEU A 49 11.30 -6.38 4.19
N ALA A 50 10.26 -5.82 3.62
CA ALA A 50 9.16 -5.23 4.39
C ALA A 50 8.45 -6.28 5.24
N ALA A 51 8.27 -7.50 4.72
CA ALA A 51 7.62 -8.58 5.45
C ALA A 51 8.35 -8.92 6.75
N LYS A 52 9.67 -8.73 6.82
CA LYS A 52 10.44 -8.95 8.04
C LYS A 52 10.19 -7.90 9.11
N LEU A 53 9.59 -6.77 8.74
CA LEU A 53 9.23 -5.70 9.65
C LEU A 53 7.79 -5.81 10.14
N ALA A 54 7.01 -6.72 9.57
CA ALA A 54 5.59 -6.85 9.87
C ALA A 54 5.38 -7.25 11.34
N SER A 55 4.39 -6.61 11.95
CA SER A 55 3.95 -6.89 13.32
C SER A 55 2.43 -6.72 13.33
N ALA A 56 1.70 -7.80 13.53
CA ALA A 56 0.25 -7.80 13.40
C ALA A 56 -0.40 -6.68 14.21
N GLY A 57 -1.24 -5.89 13.55
CA GLY A 57 -1.96 -4.79 14.15
C GLY A 57 -1.14 -3.52 14.36
N HIS A 58 0.18 -3.55 14.15
CA HIS A 58 1.04 -2.40 14.39
C HIS A 58 1.86 -2.01 13.15
N VAL A 59 2.57 -2.95 12.56
CA VAL A 59 3.28 -2.74 11.29
C VAL A 59 2.67 -3.68 10.26
N GLU A 60 1.88 -3.13 9.37
CA GLU A 60 1.19 -3.90 8.33
C GLU A 60 1.83 -3.65 6.98
N VAL A 61 1.98 -4.72 6.20
CA VAL A 61 2.59 -4.66 4.86
C VAL A 61 1.53 -5.00 3.83
N ILE A 62 1.39 -4.14 2.83
CA ILE A 62 0.44 -4.33 1.74
C ILE A 62 1.22 -4.30 0.43
N ALA A 63 1.19 -5.40 -0.32
CA ALA A 63 1.81 -5.50 -1.64
C ALA A 63 0.79 -5.17 -2.74
N GLY A 64 1.30 -4.80 -3.90
CA GLY A 64 0.45 -4.48 -5.04
C GLY A 64 -0.04 -3.03 -5.04
N VAL A 65 0.77 -2.12 -4.51
CA VAL A 65 0.41 -0.71 -4.43
C VAL A 65 0.04 -0.15 -5.80
N SER A 66 -1.02 0.64 -5.83
CA SER A 66 -1.52 1.29 -7.03
C SER A 66 -2.12 2.64 -6.64
N LEU A 67 -2.36 3.49 -7.62
CA LEU A 67 -2.96 4.79 -7.35
C LEU A 67 -4.36 4.67 -6.72
N PRO A 68 -5.27 3.79 -7.20
CA PRO A 68 -6.55 3.59 -6.53
C PRO A 68 -6.41 3.14 -5.08
N MET A 69 -5.45 2.26 -4.79
CA MET A 69 -5.15 1.85 -3.41
C MET A 69 -4.73 3.05 -2.57
N LEU A 70 -3.81 3.88 -3.08
CA LEU A 70 -3.30 5.03 -2.34
C LEU A 70 -4.39 6.05 -2.03
N VAL A 71 -5.26 6.33 -3.00
CA VAL A 71 -6.37 7.26 -2.81
C VAL A 71 -7.29 6.78 -1.70
N ARG A 72 -7.69 5.51 -1.75
CA ARG A 72 -8.58 4.95 -0.72
C ARG A 72 -7.89 4.87 0.64
N ALA A 73 -6.65 4.42 0.68
CA ALA A 73 -5.87 4.35 1.91
C ALA A 73 -5.77 5.73 2.58
N PHE A 74 -5.46 6.75 1.80
CA PHE A 74 -5.36 8.10 2.31
C PHE A 74 -6.69 8.60 2.90
N THR A 75 -7.80 8.26 2.26
CA THR A 75 -9.14 8.65 2.73
C THR A 75 -9.44 8.06 4.12
N TYR A 76 -8.97 6.84 4.39
CA TYR A 76 -9.26 6.12 5.64
C TYR A 76 -8.10 6.13 6.62
N ARG A 77 -7.09 6.99 6.43
CA ARG A 77 -5.86 7.00 7.22
C ARG A 77 -6.05 7.28 8.72
N THR A 78 -7.17 7.86 9.09
CA THR A 78 -7.46 8.21 10.48
C THR A 78 -8.46 7.26 11.14
N ARG A 79 -8.82 6.16 10.49
CA ARG A 79 -9.86 5.25 10.95
C ARG A 79 -9.32 3.99 11.63
N GLY A 80 -8.05 3.98 12.00
CA GLY A 80 -7.40 2.84 12.63
C GLY A 80 -6.77 1.89 11.62
N MET A 81 -5.81 1.10 12.08
CA MET A 81 -4.99 0.25 11.19
C MET A 81 -5.83 -0.83 10.50
N ASP A 82 -6.74 -1.48 11.24
CA ASP A 82 -7.56 -2.55 10.65
C ASP A 82 -8.41 -2.04 9.49
N THR A 83 -9.10 -0.92 9.68
CA THR A 83 -9.90 -0.29 8.63
C THR A 83 -9.02 0.18 7.48
N PHE A 84 -7.88 0.78 7.79
CA PHE A 84 -6.92 1.25 6.79
C PHE A 84 -6.50 0.09 5.86
N VAL A 85 -6.07 -1.04 6.43
CA VAL A 85 -5.63 -2.20 5.65
C VAL A 85 -6.75 -2.72 4.76
N LYS A 86 -7.93 -2.91 5.31
CA LYS A 86 -9.08 -3.42 4.56
C LYS A 86 -9.45 -2.50 3.39
N LYS A 87 -9.47 -1.20 3.63
CA LYS A 87 -9.82 -0.22 2.59
C LYS A 87 -8.74 -0.09 1.54
N ALA A 88 -7.46 -0.16 1.94
CA ALA A 88 -6.36 -0.14 0.98
C ALA A 88 -6.42 -1.35 0.04
N VAL A 89 -6.60 -2.54 0.59
CA VAL A 89 -6.69 -3.77 -0.21
C VAL A 89 -7.90 -3.71 -1.14
N SER A 90 -9.08 -3.35 -0.64
CA SER A 90 -10.28 -3.27 -1.48
C SER A 90 -10.13 -2.19 -2.55
N GLY A 91 -9.51 -1.06 -2.23
CA GLY A 91 -9.24 0.00 -3.21
C GLY A 91 -8.36 -0.47 -4.35
N GLY A 92 -7.31 -1.23 -4.03
CA GLY A 92 -6.46 -1.82 -5.05
C GLY A 92 -7.18 -2.82 -5.92
N CYS A 93 -7.95 -3.71 -5.33
CA CYS A 93 -8.70 -4.73 -6.07
C CYS A 93 -9.78 -4.11 -6.96
N GLU A 94 -10.55 -3.19 -6.44
CA GLU A 94 -11.64 -2.54 -7.18
C GLU A 94 -11.13 -1.56 -8.24
N GLY A 95 -9.88 -1.11 -8.12
CA GLY A 95 -9.27 -0.19 -9.07
C GLY A 95 -8.75 -0.85 -10.34
N VAL A 96 -8.82 -2.17 -10.45
CA VAL A 96 -8.39 -2.89 -11.66
C VAL A 96 -9.60 -3.08 -12.57
N LEU A 97 -9.62 -2.33 -13.67
CA LEU A 97 -10.76 -2.32 -14.59
C LEU A 97 -10.27 -2.46 -16.02
N HIS A 98 -10.99 -3.27 -16.81
CA HIS A 98 -10.78 -3.32 -18.25
C HIS A 98 -11.59 -2.18 -18.87
N VAL A 99 -10.89 -1.16 -19.37
CA VAL A 99 -11.54 -0.01 -20.00
C VAL A 99 -11.72 -0.30 -21.48
N GLU A 100 -12.97 -0.37 -21.92
CA GLU A 100 -13.29 -0.56 -23.33
C GLU A 100 -13.54 0.80 -23.99
N PRO A 101 -13.38 0.89 -25.35
CA PRO A 101 -13.43 2.17 -26.05
C PRO A 101 -14.65 3.03 -25.75
N ASP A 102 -15.82 2.41 -25.58
CA ASP A 102 -17.07 3.13 -25.37
C ASP A 102 -17.67 2.88 -23.97
N SER A 103 -16.86 2.42 -23.02
CA SER A 103 -17.37 1.97 -21.72
C SER A 103 -18.17 3.05 -20.98
N ILE A 104 -17.75 4.32 -21.04
CA ILE A 104 -18.45 5.42 -20.37
C ILE A 104 -19.81 5.67 -21.04
N TYR A 105 -19.84 5.72 -22.36
CA TYR A 105 -21.07 5.92 -23.10
C TYR A 105 -21.97 4.69 -23.06
N ALA A 106 -21.37 3.50 -23.11
CA ALA A 106 -22.10 2.25 -23.01
C ALA A 106 -22.85 2.13 -21.70
N THR A 107 -22.25 2.55 -20.58
CA THR A 107 -22.90 2.56 -19.28
C THR A 107 -24.16 3.44 -19.30
N ALA A 108 -24.07 4.62 -19.90
CA ALA A 108 -25.22 5.52 -20.02
C ALA A 108 -26.33 4.94 -20.90
N ARG A 109 -25.95 4.28 -22.02
CA ARG A 109 -26.91 3.67 -22.93
C ARG A 109 -27.55 2.42 -22.37
N ASN A 110 -26.77 1.60 -21.67
CA ASN A 110 -27.20 0.27 -21.25
C ASN A 110 -27.99 0.28 -19.96
N ARG A 111 -28.20 1.42 -19.35
CA ARG A 111 -29.08 1.54 -18.19
C ARG A 111 -30.52 1.15 -18.47
N ASP A 112 -30.89 1.19 -19.73
CA ASP A 112 -32.25 0.85 -20.18
C ASP A 112 -32.41 -0.64 -20.49
N HIS A 113 -31.35 -1.41 -20.37
CA HIS A 113 -31.37 -2.85 -20.64
C HIS A 113 -31.79 -3.67 -19.45
#